data_dc3a38b7d0b1c7fc2c1ca21a28eb611c
#
_entry.id   dc3a38b7d0b1c7fc2c1ca21a28eb611c
#
_cell.length_a   1.000
_cell.length_b   1.000
_cell.length_c   1.000
_cell.angle_alpha   90.00
_cell.angle_beta   90.00
_cell.angle_gamma   90.00
#
_symmetry.space_group_name_H-M   'P 1'
#
loop_
_entity.id
_entity.type
_entity.pdbx_description
1 polymer ?
#
loop_
_entity_poly.entity_id
_entity_poly.type
_entity_poly.pdbx_seq_one_letter_code
_entity_poly.pdbx_strand_id
1 'polypeptide(L)'
;MSFFVLGFFTGLSLILALGAQNIFVIEQGLKKNYIFIVCLICSLSDLILIFLGIFLFNFFENYLSGIVEFILNILLLIFLIYFIFEKIKSNYQNVNFDEQKTVLSLKSVIIKTLGFTYLNPHVYSDTVFFLGNFSKNFEIFNKYYFGLGAAISSFIFFFLLGYMSKFFSNYLKGEKIWKYINNFIIIFMSCLCIYILSDLYDFFV
;
A
#
# COMPACT_ATOMS: atom_id res chain seq x y z
N MET A 1 -26.24 10.66 9.55
CA MET A 1 -25.09 10.64 8.61
C MET A 1 -25.33 9.50 7.66
N SER A 2 -25.18 9.68 6.35
CA SER A 2 -25.38 8.56 5.43
C SER A 2 -24.25 7.54 5.60
N PHE A 3 -24.55 6.23 5.51
CA PHE A 3 -23.52 5.17 5.64
C PHE A 3 -22.41 5.30 4.59
N PHE A 4 -22.74 5.88 3.44
CA PHE A 4 -21.73 6.22 2.43
C PHE A 4 -20.69 7.22 2.94
N VAL A 5 -21.15 8.33 3.54
CA VAL A 5 -20.24 9.35 4.10
C VAL A 5 -19.42 8.78 5.25
N LEU A 6 -20.05 7.94 6.10
CA LEU A 6 -19.35 7.24 7.18
C LEU A 6 -18.27 6.33 6.61
N GLY A 7 -18.58 5.51 5.61
CA GLY A 7 -17.61 4.62 4.94
C GLY A 7 -16.47 5.40 4.28
N PHE A 8 -16.81 6.51 3.61
CA PHE A 8 -15.82 7.35 2.95
C PHE A 8 -14.77 7.90 3.95
N PHE A 9 -15.19 8.50 5.04
CA PHE A 9 -14.26 9.07 6.02
C PHE A 9 -13.54 8.01 6.83
N THR A 10 -14.20 6.89 7.16
CA THR A 10 -13.54 5.76 7.84
C THR A 10 -12.47 5.15 6.95
N GLY A 11 -12.80 4.83 5.69
CA GLY A 11 -11.84 4.31 4.72
C GLY A 11 -10.67 5.27 4.49
N LEU A 12 -10.96 6.57 4.30
CA LEU A 12 -9.94 7.59 4.11
C LEU A 12 -8.99 7.66 5.31
N SER A 13 -9.50 7.61 6.54
CA SER A 13 -8.67 7.70 7.76
C SER A 13 -7.69 6.54 7.89
N LEU A 14 -8.07 5.33 7.46
CA LEU A 14 -7.21 4.15 7.48
C LEU A 14 -6.12 4.23 6.39
N ILE A 15 -6.49 4.62 5.17
CA ILE A 15 -5.56 4.67 4.03
C ILE A 15 -4.54 5.81 4.16
N LEU A 16 -4.84 6.88 4.92
CA LEU A 16 -3.91 7.99 5.19
C LEU A 16 -2.66 7.54 5.96
N ALA A 17 -2.70 6.41 6.66
CA ALA A 17 -1.52 5.84 7.30
C ALA A 17 -0.48 5.47 6.23
N LEU A 18 0.71 6.11 6.30
CA LEU A 18 1.77 5.88 5.33
C LEU A 18 2.40 4.50 5.54
N GLY A 19 2.13 3.59 4.63
CA GLY A 19 2.73 2.25 4.56
C GLY A 19 3.62 2.06 3.32
N ALA A 20 4.17 0.85 3.19
CA ALA A 20 5.03 0.49 2.07
C ALA A 20 4.34 0.67 0.70
N GLN A 21 3.05 0.36 0.60
CA GLN A 21 2.24 0.53 -0.59
C GLN A 21 2.16 2.01 -1.02
N ASN A 22 1.86 2.92 -0.09
CA ASN A 22 1.75 4.35 -0.37
C ASN A 22 3.09 4.95 -0.83
N ILE A 23 4.20 4.55 -0.19
CA ILE A 23 5.55 4.96 -0.61
C ILE A 23 5.87 4.49 -2.03
N PHE A 24 5.47 3.26 -2.39
CA PHE A 24 5.66 2.77 -3.75
C PHE A 24 4.83 3.55 -4.78
N VAL A 25 3.58 3.91 -4.46
CA VAL A 25 2.74 4.77 -5.32
C VAL A 25 3.40 6.13 -5.54
N ILE A 26 3.90 6.76 -4.46
CA ILE A 26 4.63 8.03 -4.53
C ILE A 26 5.86 7.87 -5.44
N GLU A 27 6.65 6.83 -5.26
CA GLU A 27 7.82 6.57 -6.09
C GLU A 27 7.48 6.46 -7.57
N GLN A 28 6.45 5.67 -7.93
CA GLN A 28 6.02 5.54 -9.33
C GLN A 28 5.48 6.87 -9.88
N GLY A 29 4.80 7.65 -9.07
CA GLY A 29 4.36 9.01 -9.40
C GLY A 29 5.54 9.93 -9.73
N LEU A 30 6.54 9.97 -8.85
CA LEU A 30 7.74 10.78 -9.05
C LEU A 30 8.54 10.34 -10.29
N LYS A 31 8.63 9.04 -10.56
CA LYS A 31 9.27 8.47 -11.75
C LYS A 31 8.43 8.61 -13.02
N LYS A 32 7.18 9.03 -12.92
CA LYS A 32 6.19 9.09 -14.02
C LYS A 32 6.01 7.73 -14.72
N ASN A 33 6.11 6.64 -13.97
CA ASN A 33 6.12 5.29 -14.49
C ASN A 33 4.83 4.54 -14.16
N TYR A 34 4.02 4.21 -15.15
CA TYR A 34 2.77 3.44 -15.07
C TYR A 34 1.80 3.84 -13.93
N ILE A 35 1.72 5.14 -13.62
CA ILE A 35 0.99 5.70 -12.47
C ILE A 35 -0.46 5.22 -12.45
N PHE A 36 -1.16 5.34 -13.60
CA PHE A 36 -2.55 4.92 -13.71
C PHE A 36 -2.74 3.45 -13.31
N ILE A 37 -1.86 2.57 -13.80
CA ILE A 37 -1.94 1.13 -13.54
C ILE A 37 -1.69 0.83 -12.06
N VAL A 38 -0.71 1.48 -11.47
CA VAL A 38 -0.40 1.31 -10.03
C VAL A 38 -1.59 1.77 -9.18
N CYS A 39 -2.10 2.97 -9.42
CA CYS A 39 -3.26 3.48 -8.69
C CYS A 39 -4.49 2.59 -8.86
N LEU A 40 -4.73 2.11 -10.09
CA LEU A 40 -5.85 1.22 -10.39
C LEU A 40 -5.74 -0.12 -9.67
N ILE A 41 -4.56 -0.74 -9.67
CA ILE A 41 -4.33 -2.02 -8.96
C ILE A 41 -4.55 -1.83 -7.45
N CYS A 42 -3.98 -0.80 -6.84
CA CYS A 42 -4.17 -0.52 -5.42
C CYS A 42 -5.66 -0.33 -5.10
N SER A 43 -6.36 0.55 -5.82
CA SER A 43 -7.76 0.85 -5.58
C SER A 43 -8.69 -0.34 -5.83
N LEU A 44 -8.46 -1.13 -6.87
CA LEU A 44 -9.24 -2.34 -7.14
C LEU A 44 -9.00 -3.43 -6.09
N SER A 45 -7.75 -3.56 -5.62
CA SER A 45 -7.42 -4.49 -4.55
C SER A 45 -8.14 -4.10 -3.26
N ASP A 46 -8.12 -2.83 -2.89
CA ASP A 46 -8.85 -2.32 -1.73
C ASP A 46 -10.35 -2.54 -1.87
N LEU A 47 -10.93 -2.24 -3.03
CA LEU A 47 -12.35 -2.50 -3.29
C LEU A 47 -12.70 -3.96 -3.02
N ILE A 48 -11.92 -4.89 -3.57
CA ILE A 48 -12.14 -6.33 -3.38
C ILE A 48 -12.03 -6.69 -1.88
N LEU A 49 -10.96 -6.26 -1.21
CA LEU A 49 -10.72 -6.59 0.19
C LEU A 49 -11.74 -5.95 1.13
N ILE A 50 -12.18 -4.72 0.88
CA ILE A 50 -13.22 -4.03 1.64
C ILE A 50 -14.53 -4.83 1.56
N PHE A 51 -14.97 -5.20 0.36
CA PHE A 51 -16.21 -5.96 0.21
C PHE A 51 -16.10 -7.38 0.77
N LEU A 52 -14.96 -8.04 0.59
CA LEU A 52 -14.68 -9.31 1.26
C LEU A 52 -14.77 -9.17 2.79
N GLY A 53 -14.16 -8.14 3.37
CA GLY A 53 -14.25 -7.87 4.80
C GLY A 53 -15.68 -7.63 5.27
N ILE A 54 -16.41 -6.71 4.63
CA ILE A 54 -17.76 -6.33 5.03
C ILE A 54 -18.76 -7.51 4.98
N PHE A 55 -18.64 -8.39 3.98
CA PHE A 55 -19.59 -9.50 3.79
C PHE A 55 -19.13 -10.82 4.40
N LEU A 56 -17.82 -11.05 4.50
CA LEU A 56 -17.26 -12.32 4.94
C LEU A 56 -16.50 -12.21 6.28
N PHE A 57 -16.64 -11.10 7.00
CA PHE A 57 -15.92 -10.87 8.26
C PHE A 57 -16.03 -12.04 9.24
N ASN A 58 -17.26 -12.52 9.50
CA ASN A 58 -17.49 -13.62 10.43
C ASN A 58 -16.82 -14.93 10.01
N PHE A 59 -16.58 -15.10 8.71
CA PHE A 59 -15.85 -16.25 8.17
C PHE A 59 -14.35 -16.08 8.36
N PHE A 60 -13.82 -14.90 8.06
CA PHE A 60 -12.39 -14.60 8.15
C PHE A 60 -11.90 -14.44 9.60
N GLU A 61 -12.74 -13.97 10.54
CA GLU A 61 -12.39 -13.84 11.94
C GLU A 61 -11.86 -15.15 12.55
N ASN A 62 -12.37 -16.28 12.09
CA ASN A 62 -11.95 -17.61 12.56
C ASN A 62 -10.72 -18.17 11.83
N TYR A 63 -10.40 -17.69 10.62
CA TYR A 63 -9.33 -18.23 9.77
C TYR A 63 -8.06 -17.39 9.78
N LEU A 64 -8.15 -16.08 9.99
CA LEU A 64 -6.98 -15.24 10.14
C LEU A 64 -6.47 -15.33 11.59
N SER A 65 -5.97 -16.53 11.91
CA SER A 65 -5.23 -16.78 13.14
C SER A 65 -3.90 -16.02 13.11
N GLY A 66 -3.30 -15.77 14.27
CA GLY A 66 -1.96 -15.18 14.37
C GLY A 66 -0.90 -15.84 13.49
N ILE A 67 -1.09 -17.14 13.14
CA ILE A 67 -0.21 -17.87 12.21
C ILE A 67 -0.23 -17.27 10.79
N VAL A 68 -1.40 -16.88 10.28
CA VAL A 68 -1.50 -16.28 8.94
C VAL A 68 -0.85 -14.90 8.92
N GLU A 69 -1.09 -14.09 9.94
CA GLU A 69 -0.44 -12.79 10.11
C GLU A 69 1.08 -12.94 10.21
N PHE A 70 1.56 -13.90 10.99
CA PHE A 70 2.98 -14.26 11.11
C PHE A 70 3.60 -14.63 9.75
N ILE A 71 2.94 -15.50 8.96
CA ILE A 71 3.42 -15.88 7.62
C ILE A 71 3.47 -14.67 6.69
N LEU A 72 2.44 -13.83 6.69
CA LEU A 72 2.39 -12.60 5.87
C LEU A 72 3.49 -11.62 6.27
N ASN A 73 3.76 -11.43 7.55
CA ASN A 73 4.86 -10.59 8.05
C ASN A 73 6.23 -11.10 7.59
N ILE A 74 6.47 -12.43 7.61
CA ILE A 74 7.72 -13.01 7.08
C ILE A 74 7.84 -12.76 5.57
N LEU A 75 6.78 -13.01 4.81
CA LEU A 75 6.79 -12.79 3.36
C LEU A 75 7.02 -11.32 3.01
N LEU A 76 6.36 -10.40 3.73
CA LEU A 76 6.56 -8.97 3.58
C LEU A 76 7.99 -8.57 3.93
N LEU A 77 8.55 -9.09 5.02
CA LEU A 77 9.93 -8.80 5.43
C LEU A 77 10.94 -9.21 4.35
N ILE A 78 10.82 -10.42 3.82
CA ILE A 78 11.67 -10.91 2.71
C ILE A 78 11.54 -10.00 1.49
N PHE A 79 10.30 -9.62 1.15
CA PHE A 79 10.03 -8.74 0.01
C PHE A 79 10.61 -7.33 0.21
N LEU A 80 10.50 -6.74 1.40
CA LEU A 80 11.07 -5.44 1.73
C LEU A 80 12.60 -5.46 1.69
N ILE A 81 13.23 -6.50 2.23
CA ILE A 81 14.70 -6.68 2.18
C ILE A 81 15.15 -6.74 0.71
N TYR A 82 14.48 -7.54 -0.13
CA TYR A 82 14.79 -7.60 -1.56
C TYR A 82 14.64 -6.23 -2.24
N PHE A 83 13.57 -5.50 -1.93
CA PHE A 83 13.32 -4.16 -2.49
C PHE A 83 14.39 -3.15 -2.06
N ILE A 84 14.77 -3.15 -0.77
CA ILE A 84 15.84 -2.29 -0.23
C ILE A 84 17.16 -2.60 -0.93
N PHE A 85 17.50 -3.88 -1.08
CA PHE A 85 18.75 -4.30 -1.75
C PHE A 85 18.80 -3.83 -3.20
N GLU A 86 17.70 -3.95 -3.95
CA GLU A 86 17.58 -3.45 -5.32
C GLU A 86 17.77 -1.93 -5.37
N LYS A 87 17.23 -1.20 -4.40
CA LYS A 87 17.36 0.25 -4.28
C LYS A 87 18.81 0.68 -3.98
N ILE A 88 19.46 0.02 -3.05
CA ILE A 88 20.87 0.29 -2.73
C ILE A 88 21.72 0.05 -3.98
N LYS A 89 21.54 -1.07 -4.66
CA LYS A 89 22.28 -1.38 -5.88
C LYS A 89 22.09 -0.32 -6.97
N SER A 90 20.88 0.19 -7.15
CA SER A 90 20.59 1.25 -8.11
C SER A 90 21.24 2.59 -7.77
N ASN A 91 21.46 2.89 -6.49
CA ASN A 91 22.13 4.11 -6.05
C ASN A 91 23.67 4.09 -6.33
N TYR A 92 24.28 2.91 -6.38
CA TYR A 92 25.73 2.76 -6.65
C TYR A 92 26.07 2.76 -8.14
N GLN A 93 25.11 2.50 -9.02
CA GLN A 93 25.31 2.63 -10.44
C GLN A 93 25.17 4.10 -10.79
N ASN A 94 26.26 4.77 -11.22
CA ASN A 94 26.24 6.15 -11.70
C ASN A 94 25.15 6.30 -12.77
N VAL A 95 24.04 6.88 -12.41
CA VAL A 95 22.93 7.08 -13.31
C VAL A 95 23.27 8.28 -14.16
N ASN A 96 23.69 8.05 -15.40
CA ASN A 96 23.67 9.06 -16.45
C ASN A 96 22.18 9.42 -16.69
N PHE A 97 21.76 10.59 -16.18
CA PHE A 97 20.37 11.04 -16.15
C PHE A 97 19.75 11.24 -17.53
N ASP A 98 20.56 11.37 -18.59
CA ASP A 98 20.08 11.57 -19.97
C ASP A 98 19.67 10.27 -20.68
N GLU A 99 20.10 9.07 -20.22
CA GLU A 99 19.83 7.81 -20.93
C GLU A 99 19.15 6.72 -20.12
N GLN A 100 19.05 6.83 -18.78
CA GLN A 100 18.41 5.80 -17.97
C GLN A 100 17.31 6.35 -17.05
N LYS A 101 16.18 6.71 -17.63
CA LYS A 101 14.95 6.28 -17.01
C LYS A 101 15.02 4.75 -16.99
N THR A 102 15.47 4.14 -15.91
CA THR A 102 15.22 2.73 -15.67
C THR A 102 13.71 2.60 -15.47
N VAL A 103 13.00 2.69 -16.59
CA VAL A 103 11.57 2.46 -16.66
C VAL A 103 11.43 0.98 -16.31
N LEU A 104 10.99 0.71 -15.09
CA LEU A 104 10.65 -0.66 -14.71
C LEU A 104 9.71 -1.20 -15.79
N SER A 105 9.90 -2.44 -16.20
CA SER A 105 8.94 -3.07 -17.11
C SER A 105 7.56 -3.09 -16.46
N LEU A 106 6.50 -3.01 -17.25
CA LEU A 106 5.12 -3.08 -16.78
C LEU A 106 4.91 -4.29 -15.85
N LYS A 107 5.45 -5.46 -16.24
CA LYS A 107 5.37 -6.68 -15.43
C LYS A 107 6.00 -6.50 -14.05
N SER A 108 7.17 -5.87 -13.96
CA SER A 108 7.85 -5.61 -12.68
C SER A 108 7.03 -4.66 -11.80
N VAL A 109 6.44 -3.61 -12.40
CA VAL A 109 5.60 -2.67 -11.64
C VAL A 109 4.36 -3.36 -11.09
N ILE A 110 3.68 -4.18 -11.89
CA ILE A 110 2.50 -4.94 -11.46
C ILE A 110 2.86 -5.88 -10.30
N ILE A 111 3.92 -6.69 -10.45
CA ILE A 111 4.35 -7.63 -9.40
C ILE A 111 4.69 -6.90 -8.10
N LYS A 112 5.42 -5.78 -8.19
CA LYS A 112 5.76 -4.98 -7.00
C LYS A 112 4.52 -4.36 -6.36
N THR A 113 3.59 -3.83 -7.15
CA THR A 113 2.33 -3.28 -6.62
C THR A 113 1.54 -4.35 -5.88
N LEU A 114 1.36 -5.52 -6.48
CA LEU A 114 0.67 -6.65 -5.85
C LEU A 114 1.41 -7.13 -4.58
N GLY A 115 2.74 -7.17 -4.61
CA GLY A 115 3.56 -7.52 -3.45
C GLY A 115 3.32 -6.54 -2.28
N PHE A 116 3.42 -5.24 -2.50
CA PHE A 116 3.18 -4.23 -1.47
C PHE A 116 1.73 -4.18 -0.98
N THR A 117 0.79 -4.65 -1.76
CA THR A 117 -0.63 -4.73 -1.37
C THR A 117 -0.92 -6.02 -0.61
N TYR A 118 -0.67 -7.18 -1.22
CA TYR A 118 -1.17 -8.47 -0.70
C TYR A 118 -0.22 -9.16 0.29
N LEU A 119 1.07 -8.81 0.33
CA LEU A 119 1.97 -9.32 1.37
C LEU A 119 1.93 -8.47 2.65
N ASN A 120 1.33 -7.28 2.59
CA ASN A 120 1.25 -6.37 3.73
C ASN A 120 0.06 -6.74 4.64
N PRO A 121 0.29 -7.25 5.87
CA PRO A 121 -0.78 -7.64 6.77
C PRO A 121 -1.65 -6.45 7.20
N HIS A 122 -1.09 -5.23 7.27
CA HIS A 122 -1.87 -4.04 7.62
C HIS A 122 -3.01 -3.76 6.64
N VAL A 123 -2.85 -4.11 5.35
CA VAL A 123 -3.93 -3.96 4.37
C VAL A 123 -5.14 -4.82 4.75
N TYR A 124 -4.91 -6.04 5.23
CA TYR A 124 -6.00 -6.91 5.70
C TYR A 124 -6.59 -6.42 7.02
N SER A 125 -5.73 -5.99 7.95
CA SER A 125 -6.17 -5.41 9.22
C SER A 125 -7.14 -4.26 9.00
N ASP A 126 -6.83 -3.35 8.08
CA ASP A 126 -7.60 -2.14 7.83
C ASP A 126 -8.86 -2.43 7.01
N THR A 127 -8.72 -3.21 5.92
CA THR A 127 -9.82 -3.42 4.97
C THR A 127 -10.75 -4.57 5.38
N VAL A 128 -10.19 -5.73 5.73
CA VAL A 128 -10.99 -6.92 6.04
C VAL A 128 -11.47 -6.90 7.48
N PHE A 129 -10.55 -6.65 8.43
CA PHE A 129 -10.91 -6.74 9.85
C PHE A 129 -11.59 -5.48 10.36
N PHE A 130 -10.95 -4.32 10.23
CA PHE A 130 -11.50 -3.10 10.81
C PHE A 130 -12.84 -2.73 10.16
N LEU A 131 -12.87 -2.57 8.82
CA LEU A 131 -14.11 -2.22 8.13
C LEU A 131 -15.16 -3.33 8.22
N GLY A 132 -14.74 -4.60 8.19
CA GLY A 132 -15.62 -5.76 8.37
C GLY A 132 -16.28 -5.75 9.76
N ASN A 133 -15.48 -5.67 10.83
CA ASN A 133 -15.98 -5.62 12.21
C ASN A 133 -16.85 -4.39 12.46
N PHE A 134 -16.42 -3.22 11.97
CA PHE A 134 -17.19 -1.98 12.13
C PHE A 134 -18.58 -2.07 11.51
N SER A 135 -18.71 -2.73 10.35
CA SER A 135 -19.96 -2.85 9.61
C SER A 135 -20.78 -4.11 9.94
N LYS A 136 -20.30 -5.00 10.84
CA LYS A 136 -20.91 -6.32 11.07
C LYS A 136 -22.42 -6.26 11.41
N ASN A 137 -22.82 -5.27 12.18
CA ASN A 137 -24.20 -5.09 12.64
C ASN A 137 -25.05 -4.20 11.71
N PHE A 138 -24.51 -3.75 10.57
CA PHE A 138 -25.28 -2.94 9.63
C PHE A 138 -26.25 -3.82 8.83
N GLU A 139 -27.42 -3.26 8.48
CA GLU A 139 -28.29 -3.87 7.48
C GLU A 139 -27.59 -3.99 6.13
N ILE A 140 -28.00 -4.95 5.33
CA ILE A 140 -27.33 -5.31 4.08
C ILE A 140 -27.17 -4.13 3.11
N PHE A 141 -28.20 -3.28 2.97
CA PHE A 141 -28.11 -2.07 2.14
C PHE A 141 -27.12 -1.06 2.70
N ASN A 142 -27.09 -0.89 4.02
CA ASN A 142 -26.18 0.01 4.69
C ASN A 142 -24.73 -0.45 4.58
N LYS A 143 -24.46 -1.79 4.57
CA LYS A 143 -23.17 -2.39 4.27
C LYS A 143 -22.67 -2.01 2.88
N TYR A 144 -23.55 -2.09 1.86
CA TYR A 144 -23.18 -1.69 0.50
C TYR A 144 -22.79 -0.20 0.41
N TYR A 145 -23.60 0.69 0.99
CA TYR A 145 -23.29 2.12 0.97
C TYR A 145 -22.01 2.44 1.74
N PHE A 146 -21.78 1.80 2.88
CA PHE A 146 -20.57 1.94 3.65
C PHE A 146 -19.34 1.45 2.85
N GLY A 147 -19.41 0.26 2.28
CA GLY A 147 -18.34 -0.31 1.44
C GLY A 147 -18.03 0.52 0.20
N LEU A 148 -19.08 1.04 -0.48
CA LEU A 148 -18.90 1.95 -1.62
C LEU A 148 -18.20 3.24 -1.20
N GLY A 149 -18.59 3.82 -0.05
CA GLY A 149 -17.92 5.01 0.48
C GLY A 149 -16.43 4.77 0.72
N ALA A 150 -16.09 3.69 1.41
CA ALA A 150 -14.71 3.31 1.69
C ALA A 150 -13.92 3.01 0.39
N ALA A 151 -14.51 2.29 -0.57
CA ALA A 151 -13.85 2.02 -1.85
C ALA A 151 -13.61 3.30 -2.66
N ILE A 152 -14.58 4.21 -2.71
CA ILE A 152 -14.42 5.49 -3.42
C ILE A 152 -13.33 6.35 -2.77
N SER A 153 -13.22 6.34 -1.43
CA SER A 153 -12.13 7.05 -0.74
C SER A 153 -10.75 6.50 -1.15
N SER A 154 -10.62 5.17 -1.29
CA SER A 154 -9.39 4.53 -1.77
C SER A 154 -9.05 4.96 -3.20
N PHE A 155 -10.02 4.93 -4.12
CA PHE A 155 -9.80 5.40 -5.50
C PHE A 155 -9.33 6.86 -5.52
N ILE A 156 -10.03 7.75 -4.82
CA ILE A 156 -9.65 9.17 -4.78
C ILE A 156 -8.25 9.34 -4.20
N PHE A 157 -7.96 8.67 -3.09
CA PHE A 157 -6.68 8.78 -2.41
C PHE A 157 -5.51 8.32 -3.27
N PHE A 158 -5.54 7.10 -3.85
CA PHE A 158 -4.42 6.59 -4.64
C PHE A 158 -4.20 7.39 -5.92
N PHE A 159 -5.27 7.78 -6.61
CA PHE A 159 -5.14 8.62 -7.80
C PHE A 159 -4.60 10.01 -7.46
N LEU A 160 -5.10 10.62 -6.38
CA LEU A 160 -4.59 11.90 -5.91
C LEU A 160 -3.12 11.78 -5.52
N LEU A 161 -2.74 10.77 -4.73
CA LEU A 161 -1.37 10.52 -4.29
C LEU A 161 -0.41 10.32 -5.47
N GLY A 162 -0.76 9.46 -6.42
CA GLY A 162 0.06 9.16 -7.60
C GLY A 162 0.22 10.36 -8.53
N TYR A 163 -0.86 11.07 -8.81
CA TYR A 163 -0.80 12.22 -9.73
C TYR A 163 -0.23 13.50 -9.09
N MET A 164 -0.45 13.73 -7.78
CA MET A 164 0.25 14.79 -7.06
C MET A 164 1.76 14.52 -7.04
N SER A 165 2.17 13.30 -6.78
CA SER A 165 3.59 12.91 -6.84
C SER A 165 4.16 13.15 -8.24
N LYS A 166 3.41 12.85 -9.31
CA LYS A 166 3.79 13.18 -10.69
C LYS A 166 3.95 14.69 -10.89
N PHE A 167 3.03 15.48 -10.37
CA PHE A 167 3.10 16.94 -10.48
C PHE A 167 4.36 17.48 -9.79
N PHE A 168 4.61 17.06 -8.56
CA PHE A 168 5.80 17.46 -7.81
C PHE A 168 7.11 16.96 -8.43
N SER A 169 7.10 15.89 -9.23
CA SER A 169 8.30 15.39 -9.90
C SER A 169 8.99 16.42 -10.78
N ASN A 170 8.25 17.40 -11.31
CA ASN A 170 8.83 18.47 -12.13
C ASN A 170 9.69 19.44 -11.31
N TYR A 171 9.39 19.60 -10.02
CA TYR A 171 10.13 20.46 -9.07
C TYR A 171 11.29 19.69 -8.41
N LEU A 172 11.22 18.35 -8.42
CA LEU A 172 12.21 17.47 -7.80
C LEU A 172 13.21 16.92 -8.84
N LYS A 173 13.57 17.75 -9.85
CA LYS A 173 14.54 17.39 -10.88
C LYS A 173 15.96 17.62 -10.34
N GLY A 174 16.80 16.62 -10.49
CA GLY A 174 18.22 16.70 -10.17
C GLY A 174 18.74 15.44 -9.48
N GLU A 175 19.97 15.05 -9.82
CA GLU A 175 20.62 13.85 -9.31
C GLU A 175 20.68 13.81 -7.78
N LYS A 176 21.05 14.95 -7.17
CA LYS A 176 21.11 15.06 -5.71
C LYS A 176 19.74 14.83 -5.04
N ILE A 177 18.67 15.41 -5.61
CA ILE A 177 17.32 15.28 -5.06
C ILE A 177 16.84 13.82 -5.15
N TRP A 178 17.08 13.17 -6.29
CA TRP A 178 16.75 11.74 -6.46
C TRP A 178 17.52 10.84 -5.50
N LYS A 179 18.78 11.15 -5.24
CA LYS A 179 19.57 10.46 -4.22
C LYS A 179 18.97 10.61 -2.82
N TYR A 180 18.51 11.83 -2.47
CA TYR A 180 17.80 12.07 -1.20
C TYR A 180 16.46 11.31 -1.13
N ILE A 181 15.66 11.32 -2.20
CA ILE A 181 14.40 10.57 -2.28
C ILE A 181 14.65 9.07 -2.11
N ASN A 182 15.60 8.50 -2.84
CA ASN A 182 15.93 7.09 -2.72
C ASN A 182 16.43 6.72 -1.32
N ASN A 183 17.28 7.56 -0.72
CA ASN A 183 17.74 7.36 0.66
C ASN A 183 16.57 7.43 1.65
N PHE A 184 15.65 8.39 1.48
CA PHE A 184 14.45 8.46 2.29
C PHE A 184 13.61 7.18 2.19
N ILE A 185 13.39 6.68 0.96
CA ILE A 185 12.65 5.43 0.74
C ILE A 185 13.36 4.24 1.43
N ILE A 186 14.69 4.14 1.29
CA ILE A 186 15.48 3.08 1.94
C ILE A 186 15.34 3.16 3.46
N ILE A 187 15.50 4.34 4.05
CA ILE A 187 15.37 4.54 5.50
C ILE A 187 13.96 4.17 5.95
N PHE A 188 12.92 4.67 5.28
CA PHE A 188 11.53 4.38 5.62
C PHE A 188 11.23 2.89 5.57
N MET A 189 11.62 2.21 4.48
CA MET A 189 11.43 0.76 4.33
C MET A 189 12.24 -0.05 5.34
N SER A 190 13.44 0.44 5.73
CA SER A 190 14.24 -0.19 6.79
C SER A 190 13.58 -0.04 8.17
N CYS A 191 12.97 1.11 8.46
CA CYS A 191 12.18 1.28 9.68
C CYS A 191 10.97 0.34 9.71
N LEU A 192 10.29 0.13 8.57
CA LEU A 192 9.22 -0.86 8.47
C LEU A 192 9.73 -2.29 8.70
N CYS A 193 10.91 -2.65 8.19
CA CYS A 193 11.51 -3.95 8.48
C CYS A 193 11.75 -4.15 9.97
N ILE A 194 12.27 -3.13 10.67
CA ILE A 194 12.51 -3.18 12.12
C ILE A 194 11.18 -3.33 12.87
N TYR A 195 10.15 -2.59 12.46
CA TYR A 195 8.80 -2.69 13.03
C TYR A 195 8.23 -4.11 12.89
N ILE A 196 8.31 -4.70 11.68
CA ILE A 196 7.83 -6.06 11.41
C ILE A 196 8.65 -7.09 12.20
N LEU A 197 9.95 -6.89 12.37
CA LEU A 197 10.78 -7.77 13.20
C LEU A 197 10.38 -7.72 14.67
N SER A 198 10.02 -6.54 15.18
CA SER A 198 9.48 -6.40 16.55
C SER A 198 8.17 -7.14 16.71
N ASP A 199 7.25 -6.99 15.74
CA ASP A 199 5.97 -7.67 15.72
C ASP A 199 6.11 -9.20 15.64
N LEU A 200 7.07 -9.69 14.85
CA LEU A 200 7.41 -11.11 14.77
C LEU A 200 8.02 -11.63 16.09
N TYR A 201 8.82 -10.82 16.79
CA TYR A 201 9.39 -11.19 18.08
C TYR A 201 8.31 -11.32 19.15
N ASP A 202 7.37 -10.37 19.20
CA ASP A 202 6.27 -10.36 20.16
C ASP A 202 5.32 -11.56 19.99
N PHE A 203 5.30 -12.17 18.78
CA PHE A 203 4.53 -13.40 18.52
C PHE A 203 5.11 -14.64 19.26
N PHE A 204 6.40 -14.63 19.63
CA PHE A 204 7.07 -15.75 20.28
C PHE A 204 7.20 -15.60 21.80
N VAL A 205 6.99 -14.40 22.34
CA VAL A 205 7.08 -14.09 23.79
C VAL A 205 5.69 -14.04 24.38
#